data_9c392b94c16d403650b1b921634ba886
#
_entry.id   9c392b94c16d403650b1b921634ba886
#
_cell.length_a   1.000
_cell.length_b   1.000
_cell.length_c   1.000
_cell.angle_alpha   90.00
_cell.angle_beta   90.00
_cell.angle_gamma   90.00
#
_symmetry.space_group_name_H-M   'P 1'
#
loop_
_entity.id
_entity.type
_entity.pdbx_description
1 polymer ?
#
loop_
_entity_poly.entity_id
_entity_poly.type
_entity_poly.pdbx_seq_one_letter_code
_entity_poly.pdbx_strand_id
1 'polypeptide(L)'
;MGRSVSLQLWFLLLVFAVTAACGQNGTTPVAPGPGPDPGPEPLVTAVLVGAADIAQCDNDGGRPAEATARLLDGIEGTVFAAGDLAYYRGSDSDFANCYDKSWGRHKRRTRPSPGNHEYETGNAEPYFRYFGSNAGDCCFGFYSYTLGRWHVVSLNSNVPLTLGSEQYVWLQDDLTFNRPACTVVYFHHPRFTSGPSNGGFFRDAWQLMYSLGVDVIINGHDHGYERFGPQTPEGVASPTGIRQFIVGTGGASLYAFGARANSQVRHSTYGVLKLTLRNRDYDWDFIEATTGRILDHDTDRCH
;
A
#
# COMPACT_ATOMS: atom_id res chain seq x y z
N MET A 1 4.09 31.56 61.90
CA MET A 1 5.35 31.47 62.64
C MET A 1 6.04 30.15 62.25
N GLY A 2 7.33 30.21 61.86
CA GLY A 2 8.17 29.06 61.64
C GLY A 2 8.68 28.95 60.19
N ARG A 3 9.63 29.52 59.97
CA ARG A 3 10.96 29.75 59.37
C ARG A 3 11.51 28.57 58.59
N SER A 4 11.77 28.86 57.34
CA SER A 4 12.67 28.26 56.39
C SER A 4 14.10 28.02 56.90
N VAL A 5 14.73 26.88 56.57
CA VAL A 5 16.18 26.74 56.57
C VAL A 5 16.63 26.05 55.28
N SER A 6 17.32 26.80 54.45
CA SER A 6 18.02 26.33 53.27
C SER A 6 19.43 25.87 53.67
N LEU A 7 19.82 24.67 53.23
CA LEU A 7 21.18 24.15 53.39
C LEU A 7 21.85 24.13 52.01
N GLN A 8 22.81 25.07 51.80
CA GLN A 8 23.76 25.02 50.67
C GLN A 8 24.96 24.18 51.02
N LEU A 9 25.20 23.13 50.28
CA LEU A 9 26.47 22.38 50.32
C LEU A 9 27.41 22.87 49.24
N TRP A 10 28.56 23.45 49.64
CA TRP A 10 29.67 23.78 48.77
C TRP A 10 30.58 22.55 48.66
N PHE A 11 30.84 22.05 47.46
CA PHE A 11 31.89 21.10 47.15
C PHE A 11 33.13 21.83 46.62
N LEU A 12 34.21 21.83 47.37
CA LEU A 12 35.53 22.25 46.95
C LEU A 12 36.14 21.19 46.02
N LEU A 13 36.46 21.55 44.79
CA LEU A 13 37.26 20.78 43.87
C LEU A 13 38.74 21.15 44.06
N LEU A 14 39.50 20.20 44.59
CA LEU A 14 40.97 20.24 44.61
C LEU A 14 41.51 19.80 43.24
N VAL A 15 42.15 20.72 42.54
CA VAL A 15 42.87 20.45 41.28
C VAL A 15 44.29 20.04 41.62
N PHE A 16 44.67 18.79 41.41
CA PHE A 16 46.06 18.35 41.39
C PHE A 16 46.63 18.48 39.97
N ALA A 17 47.56 19.41 39.79
CA ALA A 17 48.35 19.53 38.59
C ALA A 17 49.52 18.52 38.64
N VAL A 18 49.49 17.50 37.81
CA VAL A 18 50.63 16.64 37.53
C VAL A 18 51.25 17.05 36.21
N THR A 19 52.40 17.66 36.23
CA THR A 19 53.20 17.93 35.03
C THR A 19 54.07 16.73 34.73
N ALA A 20 53.70 15.96 33.73
CA ALA A 20 54.58 14.96 33.13
C ALA A 20 55.02 15.45 31.76
N ALA A 21 56.28 15.85 31.64
CA ALA A 21 56.92 16.10 30.33
C ALA A 21 57.30 14.74 29.72
N CYS A 22 56.75 14.37 28.60
CA CYS A 22 57.26 13.29 27.76
C CYS A 22 57.27 13.75 26.29
N GLY A 23 58.36 13.44 25.63
CA GLY A 23 58.78 13.91 24.32
C GLY A 23 57.80 13.63 23.19
N GLN A 24 57.76 14.63 22.30
CA GLN A 24 56.99 14.59 21.04
C GLN A 24 57.74 13.75 20.02
N ASN A 25 57.24 12.55 19.69
CA ASN A 25 57.43 11.97 18.40
C ASN A 25 56.08 12.12 17.63
N GLY A 26 55.96 13.17 16.86
CA GLY A 26 54.78 13.47 16.09
C GLY A 26 54.65 12.56 14.87
N THR A 27 53.85 11.51 15.02
CA THR A 27 53.17 10.89 13.90
C THR A 27 51.71 11.33 13.92
N THR A 28 51.34 12.27 13.08
CA THR A 28 49.94 12.62 12.83
C THR A 28 49.22 11.37 12.34
N PRO A 29 48.08 10.97 12.98
CA PRO A 29 47.27 9.88 12.41
C PRO A 29 46.79 10.32 11.03
N VAL A 30 47.20 9.59 10.00
CA VAL A 30 46.60 9.72 8.67
C VAL A 30 45.17 9.26 8.78
N ALA A 31 44.19 10.14 8.54
CA ALA A 31 42.81 9.78 8.44
C ALA A 31 42.66 8.63 7.42
N PRO A 32 41.90 7.56 7.73
CA PRO A 32 41.65 6.51 6.74
C PRO A 32 41.03 7.18 5.50
N GLY A 33 41.66 6.92 4.35
CA GLY A 33 41.13 7.38 3.06
C GLY A 33 39.67 6.90 2.88
N PRO A 34 38.87 7.58 2.04
CA PRO A 34 37.53 7.13 1.74
C PRO A 34 37.60 5.67 1.30
N GLY A 35 36.80 4.82 1.94
CA GLY A 35 36.65 3.43 1.53
C GLY A 35 36.28 3.32 0.06
N PRO A 36 36.50 2.17 -0.59
CA PRO A 36 36.12 2.00 -1.98
C PRO A 36 34.64 2.36 -2.14
N ASP A 37 34.33 3.09 -3.19
CA ASP A 37 32.96 3.43 -3.58
C ASP A 37 32.11 2.13 -3.59
N PRO A 38 31.00 2.05 -2.86
CA PRO A 38 30.18 0.82 -2.76
C PRO A 38 29.48 0.47 -4.08
N GLY A 39 30.03 0.72 -5.21
CA GLY A 39 29.51 0.31 -6.52
C GLY A 39 28.00 0.52 -6.71
N PRO A 40 27.44 0.43 -7.92
CA PRO A 40 26.00 0.56 -8.12
C PRO A 40 25.24 -0.55 -7.38
N GLU A 41 24.21 -0.14 -6.63
CA GLU A 41 23.35 -1.05 -5.86
C GLU A 41 22.70 -2.08 -6.82
N PRO A 42 22.71 -3.39 -6.50
CA PRO A 42 22.11 -4.39 -7.38
C PRO A 42 20.64 -4.07 -7.69
N LEU A 43 20.27 -4.18 -8.96
CA LEU A 43 18.86 -4.01 -9.35
C LEU A 43 18.02 -5.13 -8.78
N VAL A 44 17.07 -4.79 -7.92
CA VAL A 44 16.06 -5.71 -7.41
C VAL A 44 14.75 -5.40 -8.11
N THR A 45 14.15 -6.41 -8.72
CA THR A 45 12.85 -6.29 -9.39
C THR A 45 11.85 -7.23 -8.72
N ALA A 46 10.65 -6.72 -8.45
CA ALA A 46 9.54 -7.49 -7.92
C ALA A 46 8.25 -7.12 -8.65
N VAL A 47 7.25 -7.99 -8.63
CA VAL A 47 5.97 -7.77 -9.28
C VAL A 47 4.85 -7.81 -8.24
N LEU A 48 4.01 -6.77 -8.26
CA LEU A 48 2.75 -6.68 -7.55
C LEU A 48 1.64 -6.59 -8.59
N VAL A 49 0.72 -7.57 -8.61
CA VAL A 49 -0.32 -7.66 -9.65
C VAL A 49 -1.67 -7.99 -9.03
N GLY A 50 -2.75 -7.40 -9.54
CA GLY A 50 -4.07 -7.73 -9.00
C GLY A 50 -5.18 -6.80 -9.45
N ALA A 51 -6.31 -6.89 -8.75
CA ALA A 51 -7.49 -6.06 -8.91
C ALA A 51 -8.29 -6.03 -7.60
N ALA A 52 -9.43 -5.36 -7.62
CA ALA A 52 -10.48 -5.37 -6.63
C ALA A 52 -11.80 -5.77 -7.29
N ASP A 53 -12.87 -5.92 -6.50
CA ASP A 53 -14.23 -6.13 -7.01
C ASP A 53 -14.31 -7.41 -7.89
N ILE A 54 -14.09 -8.58 -7.26
CA ILE A 54 -13.61 -9.76 -7.99
C ILE A 54 -14.74 -10.75 -8.31
N ALA A 55 -15.16 -11.55 -7.35
CA ALA A 55 -15.93 -12.74 -7.65
C ALA A 55 -17.44 -12.53 -7.46
N GLN A 56 -18.10 -12.07 -8.53
CA GLN A 56 -19.55 -11.96 -8.63
C GLN A 56 -20.07 -13.09 -9.54
N CYS A 57 -20.57 -14.19 -8.94
CA CYS A 57 -20.90 -15.40 -9.70
C CYS A 57 -22.15 -15.29 -10.57
N ASP A 58 -23.08 -14.40 -10.28
CA ASP A 58 -24.23 -14.10 -11.13
C ASP A 58 -23.94 -13.09 -12.24
N ASN A 59 -22.75 -12.45 -12.21
CA ASN A 59 -22.26 -11.68 -13.34
C ASN A 59 -21.70 -12.64 -14.39
N ASP A 60 -22.50 -12.91 -15.39
CA ASP A 60 -22.14 -13.79 -16.51
C ASP A 60 -21.58 -15.17 -16.07
N GLY A 61 -22.15 -15.74 -14.98
CA GLY A 61 -21.72 -17.02 -14.43
C GLY A 61 -20.28 -17.01 -13.87
N GLY A 62 -19.79 -15.85 -13.43
CA GLY A 62 -18.43 -15.69 -12.88
C GLY A 62 -17.32 -15.69 -13.94
N ARG A 63 -17.66 -15.67 -15.24
CA ARG A 63 -16.69 -15.66 -16.34
C ARG A 63 -15.71 -14.47 -16.29
N PRO A 64 -16.12 -13.25 -15.92
CA PRO A 64 -15.19 -12.14 -15.79
C PRO A 64 -14.09 -12.38 -14.74
N ALA A 65 -14.46 -12.88 -13.56
CA ALA A 65 -13.48 -13.21 -12.51
C ALA A 65 -12.53 -14.33 -12.94
N GLU A 66 -13.03 -15.33 -13.68
CA GLU A 66 -12.17 -16.36 -14.25
C GLU A 66 -11.24 -15.82 -15.35
N ALA A 67 -11.70 -14.86 -16.16
CA ALA A 67 -10.87 -14.25 -17.19
C ALA A 67 -9.70 -13.44 -16.59
N THR A 68 -9.94 -12.69 -15.53
CA THR A 68 -8.88 -11.96 -14.82
C THR A 68 -7.94 -12.90 -14.06
N ALA A 69 -8.47 -13.98 -13.47
CA ALA A 69 -7.65 -15.02 -12.83
C ALA A 69 -6.69 -15.69 -13.83
N ARG A 70 -7.12 -15.93 -15.09
CA ARG A 70 -6.25 -16.47 -16.14
C ARG A 70 -5.09 -15.54 -16.51
N LEU A 71 -5.26 -14.24 -16.44
CA LEU A 71 -4.12 -13.32 -16.60
C LEU A 71 -3.06 -13.56 -15.51
N LEU A 72 -3.52 -13.79 -14.27
CA LEU A 72 -2.62 -14.07 -13.16
C LEU A 72 -1.90 -15.42 -13.31
N ASP A 73 -2.44 -16.39 -14.04
CA ASP A 73 -1.77 -17.68 -14.32
C ASP A 73 -0.44 -17.46 -15.07
N GLY A 74 -0.38 -16.42 -15.92
CA GLY A 74 0.81 -16.08 -16.72
C GLY A 74 1.71 -15.01 -16.09
N ILE A 75 1.34 -14.43 -14.94
CA ILE A 75 2.09 -13.36 -14.31
C ILE A 75 2.58 -13.81 -12.93
N GLU A 76 3.88 -13.98 -12.78
CA GLU A 76 4.50 -14.29 -11.49
C GLU A 76 4.50 -13.06 -10.58
N GLY A 77 4.67 -13.27 -9.25
CA GLY A 77 4.77 -12.22 -8.24
C GLY A 77 3.69 -12.31 -7.17
N THR A 78 3.63 -11.28 -6.33
CA THR A 78 2.61 -11.14 -5.28
C THR A 78 1.31 -10.63 -5.88
N VAL A 79 0.20 -11.27 -5.51
CA VAL A 79 -1.14 -10.81 -5.90
C VAL A 79 -1.69 -9.91 -4.80
N PHE A 80 -2.08 -8.68 -5.13
CA PHE A 80 -2.94 -7.89 -4.27
C PHE A 80 -4.41 -8.13 -4.63
N ALA A 81 -5.29 -8.04 -3.64
CA ALA A 81 -6.73 -8.05 -3.85
C ALA A 81 -7.34 -6.95 -2.97
N ALA A 82 -7.76 -5.85 -3.59
CA ALA A 82 -8.06 -4.60 -2.89
C ALA A 82 -9.56 -4.46 -2.53
N GLY A 83 -10.12 -5.49 -1.89
CA GLY A 83 -11.48 -5.51 -1.36
C GLY A 83 -12.56 -5.97 -2.33
N ASP A 84 -13.70 -6.31 -1.76
CA ASP A 84 -14.87 -6.89 -2.42
C ASP A 84 -14.50 -8.13 -3.24
N LEU A 85 -13.97 -9.12 -2.51
CA LEU A 85 -13.38 -10.31 -3.11
C LEU A 85 -14.42 -11.34 -3.51
N ALA A 86 -15.50 -11.48 -2.70
CA ALA A 86 -16.54 -12.49 -2.87
C ALA A 86 -17.95 -11.90 -2.68
N TYR A 87 -18.66 -11.67 -3.78
CA TYR A 87 -20.02 -11.09 -3.79
C TYR A 87 -21.09 -12.15 -3.47
N TYR A 88 -22.18 -11.73 -2.77
CA TYR A 88 -22.45 -10.33 -2.43
C TYR A 88 -22.12 -9.99 -0.97
N ARG A 89 -21.80 -10.94 -0.12
CA ARG A 89 -21.72 -10.75 1.32
C ARG A 89 -20.40 -11.19 1.94
N GLY A 90 -19.43 -11.61 1.11
CA GLY A 90 -18.20 -12.19 1.60
C GLY A 90 -18.43 -13.39 2.54
N SER A 91 -19.53 -14.16 2.35
CA SER A 91 -19.83 -15.32 3.15
C SER A 91 -18.91 -16.51 2.85
N ASP A 92 -18.87 -17.51 3.75
CA ASP A 92 -18.12 -18.75 3.46
C ASP A 92 -18.57 -19.40 2.14
N SER A 93 -19.88 -19.33 1.83
CA SER A 93 -20.40 -19.84 0.57
C SER A 93 -19.96 -19.02 -0.64
N ASP A 94 -19.87 -17.69 -0.52
CA ASP A 94 -19.39 -16.84 -1.61
C ASP A 94 -17.91 -17.09 -1.88
N PHE A 95 -17.10 -17.22 -0.83
CA PHE A 95 -15.70 -17.63 -0.98
C PHE A 95 -15.56 -19.01 -1.61
N ALA A 96 -16.26 -20.03 -1.09
CA ALA A 96 -16.11 -21.41 -1.55
C ALA A 96 -16.64 -21.65 -2.97
N ASN A 97 -17.78 -21.01 -3.32
CA ASN A 97 -18.49 -21.30 -4.56
C ASN A 97 -18.17 -20.31 -5.68
N CYS A 98 -17.59 -19.14 -5.36
CA CYS A 98 -17.32 -18.10 -6.33
C CYS A 98 -15.82 -17.75 -6.38
N TYR A 99 -15.27 -17.15 -5.37
CA TYR A 99 -13.86 -16.72 -5.34
C TYR A 99 -12.89 -17.90 -5.52
N ASP A 100 -13.10 -18.99 -4.80
CA ASP A 100 -12.23 -20.17 -4.86
C ASP A 100 -12.21 -20.83 -6.23
N LYS A 101 -13.28 -20.71 -7.00
CA LYS A 101 -13.39 -21.27 -8.36
C LYS A 101 -12.56 -20.50 -9.40
N SER A 102 -12.18 -19.26 -9.10
CA SER A 102 -11.42 -18.40 -10.00
C SER A 102 -10.08 -17.99 -9.36
N TRP A 103 -10.06 -16.91 -8.59
CA TRP A 103 -8.86 -16.37 -7.96
C TRP A 103 -8.30 -17.24 -6.82
N GLY A 104 -9.07 -18.16 -6.27
CA GLY A 104 -8.64 -19.06 -5.19
C GLY A 104 -7.38 -19.86 -5.51
N ARG A 105 -7.11 -20.18 -6.77
CA ARG A 105 -5.87 -20.87 -7.18
C ARG A 105 -4.60 -20.03 -6.93
N HIS A 106 -4.75 -18.72 -6.79
CA HIS A 106 -3.66 -17.79 -6.45
C HIS A 106 -3.57 -17.45 -4.95
N LYS A 107 -4.46 -17.99 -4.12
CA LYS A 107 -4.58 -17.68 -2.67
C LYS A 107 -3.23 -17.67 -1.94
N ARG A 108 -2.34 -18.61 -2.22
CA ARG A 108 -1.03 -18.71 -1.53
C ARG A 108 -0.15 -17.47 -1.68
N ARG A 109 -0.25 -16.79 -2.82
CA ARG A 109 0.51 -15.57 -3.12
C ARG A 109 -0.32 -14.30 -3.04
N THR A 110 -1.60 -14.42 -2.63
CA THR A 110 -2.50 -13.27 -2.47
C THR A 110 -2.28 -12.62 -1.10
N ARG A 111 -2.20 -11.30 -1.12
CA ARG A 111 -2.19 -10.41 0.03
C ARG A 111 -3.42 -9.51 -0.07
N PRO A 112 -4.53 -9.86 0.58
CA PRO A 112 -5.80 -9.17 0.40
C PRO A 112 -5.97 -8.00 1.37
N SER A 113 -6.80 -7.02 1.02
CA SER A 113 -7.52 -6.16 1.96
C SER A 113 -9.02 -6.43 1.88
N PRO A 114 -9.81 -6.22 2.94
CA PRO A 114 -11.24 -6.43 2.88
C PRO A 114 -11.96 -5.21 2.27
N GLY A 115 -13.06 -5.46 1.55
CA GLY A 115 -14.01 -4.45 1.10
C GLY A 115 -15.30 -4.42 1.94
N ASN A 116 -16.28 -3.61 1.54
CA ASN A 116 -17.53 -3.51 2.28
C ASN A 116 -18.40 -4.78 2.18
N HIS A 117 -18.31 -5.52 1.08
CA HIS A 117 -19.03 -6.77 0.91
C HIS A 117 -18.56 -7.87 1.88
N GLU A 118 -17.29 -7.89 2.27
CA GLU A 118 -16.81 -8.78 3.32
C GLU A 118 -17.42 -8.43 4.69
N TYR A 119 -17.73 -7.16 4.94
CA TYR A 119 -18.32 -6.69 6.20
C TYR A 119 -19.85 -6.88 6.28
N GLU A 120 -20.51 -7.27 5.20
CA GLU A 120 -21.93 -7.71 5.23
C GLU A 120 -22.12 -9.00 6.06
N THR A 121 -21.06 -9.74 6.33
CA THR A 121 -21.09 -10.96 7.12
C THR A 121 -20.18 -10.83 8.34
N GLY A 122 -20.76 -10.42 9.47
CA GLY A 122 -20.20 -10.47 10.83
C GLY A 122 -18.71 -10.09 10.95
N ASN A 123 -18.36 -8.81 10.81
CA ASN A 123 -16.98 -8.31 10.94
C ASN A 123 -15.97 -8.99 10.00
N ALA A 124 -16.41 -9.39 8.82
CA ALA A 124 -15.59 -10.07 7.82
C ALA A 124 -14.97 -11.41 8.29
N GLU A 125 -15.61 -12.10 9.25
CA GLU A 125 -15.07 -13.37 9.77
C GLU A 125 -14.78 -14.42 8.68
N PRO A 126 -15.64 -14.65 7.64
CA PRO A 126 -15.35 -15.61 6.58
C PRO A 126 -14.11 -15.24 5.78
N TYR A 127 -13.86 -13.94 5.54
CA TYR A 127 -12.66 -13.44 4.87
C TYR A 127 -11.39 -13.80 5.67
N PHE A 128 -11.38 -13.54 6.97
CA PHE A 128 -10.26 -13.90 7.84
C PHE A 128 -10.04 -15.41 7.92
N ARG A 129 -11.11 -16.20 8.01
CA ARG A 129 -11.00 -17.67 7.94
C ARG A 129 -10.45 -18.15 6.62
N TYR A 130 -10.90 -17.57 5.52
CA TYR A 130 -10.47 -17.98 4.19
C TYR A 130 -8.99 -17.68 3.97
N PHE A 131 -8.54 -16.47 4.19
CA PHE A 131 -7.16 -16.07 3.90
C PHE A 131 -6.15 -16.41 5.01
N GLY A 132 -6.60 -16.55 6.25
CA GLY A 132 -5.73 -16.81 7.40
C GLY A 132 -4.64 -15.73 7.52
N SER A 133 -3.40 -16.15 7.73
CA SER A 133 -2.26 -15.23 7.89
C SER A 133 -1.96 -14.35 6.67
N ASN A 134 -2.51 -14.65 5.50
CA ASN A 134 -2.35 -13.78 4.33
C ASN A 134 -3.12 -12.46 4.46
N ALA A 135 -4.14 -12.41 5.33
CA ALA A 135 -4.90 -11.21 5.66
C ALA A 135 -4.30 -10.39 6.82
N GLY A 136 -3.06 -10.67 7.20
CA GLY A 136 -2.40 -10.08 8.38
C GLY A 136 -2.75 -10.79 9.68
N ASP A 137 -2.44 -10.15 10.81
CA ASP A 137 -2.81 -10.65 12.12
C ASP A 137 -4.33 -10.65 12.29
N CYS A 138 -4.82 -11.67 13.02
CA CYS A 138 -6.27 -11.90 13.12
C CYS A 138 -7.02 -10.63 13.45
N CYS A 139 -7.96 -10.33 12.54
CA CYS A 139 -9.16 -9.52 12.69
C CYS A 139 -8.96 -8.00 12.56
N PHE A 140 -7.75 -7.51 12.34
CA PHE A 140 -7.50 -6.10 12.01
C PHE A 140 -7.73 -5.80 10.53
N GLY A 141 -7.26 -6.68 9.63
CA GLY A 141 -7.35 -6.52 8.18
C GLY A 141 -6.46 -5.42 7.61
N PHE A 142 -5.50 -4.94 8.42
CA PHE A 142 -4.42 -4.07 7.97
C PHE A 142 -3.06 -4.62 8.41
N TYR A 143 -2.07 -4.49 7.54
CA TYR A 143 -0.73 -5.02 7.74
C TYR A 143 0.22 -4.44 6.68
N SER A 144 1.52 -4.65 6.87
CA SER A 144 2.54 -4.29 5.89
C SER A 144 3.53 -5.44 5.65
N TYR A 145 4.25 -5.35 4.53
CA TYR A 145 5.29 -6.29 4.16
C TYR A 145 6.27 -5.65 3.18
N THR A 146 7.46 -6.25 3.07
CA THR A 146 8.45 -5.85 2.07
C THR A 146 8.32 -6.69 0.82
N LEU A 147 8.35 -6.04 -0.35
CA LEU A 147 8.36 -6.69 -1.66
C LEU A 147 9.51 -6.11 -2.51
N GLY A 148 10.59 -6.88 -2.66
CA GLY A 148 11.82 -6.34 -3.24
C GLY A 148 12.40 -5.23 -2.36
N ARG A 149 12.45 -4.02 -2.89
CA ARG A 149 12.89 -2.81 -2.17
C ARG A 149 11.72 -1.90 -1.76
N TRP A 150 10.50 -2.33 -1.99
CA TRP A 150 9.29 -1.57 -1.70
C TRP A 150 8.68 -1.94 -0.36
N HIS A 151 8.16 -0.94 0.32
CA HIS A 151 7.24 -1.13 1.43
C HIS A 151 5.82 -1.20 0.88
N VAL A 152 5.10 -2.26 1.23
CA VAL A 152 3.73 -2.49 0.76
C VAL A 152 2.81 -2.54 1.96
N VAL A 153 1.78 -1.70 1.95
CA VAL A 153 0.82 -1.55 3.05
C VAL A 153 -0.58 -1.92 2.56
N SER A 154 -1.22 -2.84 3.24
CA SER A 154 -2.63 -3.16 3.11
C SER A 154 -3.40 -2.47 4.23
N LEU A 155 -4.44 -1.68 3.90
CA LEU A 155 -5.31 -1.05 4.89
C LEU A 155 -6.73 -1.61 4.82
N ASN A 156 -7.44 -1.48 5.92
CA ASN A 156 -8.85 -1.86 6.04
C ASN A 156 -9.72 -0.60 6.07
N SER A 157 -10.31 -0.27 4.95
CA SER A 157 -11.15 0.92 4.82
C SER A 157 -12.58 0.77 5.40
N ASN A 158 -12.86 -0.35 6.07
CA ASN A 158 -14.15 -0.58 6.75
C ASN A 158 -14.09 -0.30 8.26
N VAL A 159 -12.90 -0.07 8.79
CA VAL A 159 -12.70 0.34 10.18
C VAL A 159 -12.17 1.78 10.25
N PRO A 160 -12.28 2.46 11.40
CA PRO A 160 -11.85 3.85 11.50
C PRO A 160 -10.40 4.07 11.05
N LEU A 161 -10.20 5.05 10.15
CA LEU A 161 -8.90 5.49 9.66
C LEU A 161 -8.81 7.04 9.77
N THR A 162 -9.35 7.58 10.85
CA THR A 162 -9.33 8.98 11.21
C THR A 162 -8.25 9.25 12.24
N LEU A 163 -7.86 10.50 12.38
CA LEU A 163 -6.84 10.93 13.35
C LEU A 163 -7.07 10.33 14.74
N GLY A 164 -6.07 9.62 15.24
CA GLY A 164 -6.09 8.99 16.58
C GLY A 164 -6.80 7.63 16.65
N SER A 165 -7.38 7.11 15.56
CA SER A 165 -7.87 5.72 15.53
C SER A 165 -6.71 4.72 15.54
N GLU A 166 -6.97 3.48 15.96
CA GLU A 166 -5.95 2.43 16.08
C GLU A 166 -5.19 2.22 14.76
N GLN A 167 -5.91 2.05 13.65
CA GLN A 167 -5.28 1.88 12.34
C GLN A 167 -4.51 3.13 11.87
N TYR A 168 -5.00 4.35 12.21
CA TYR A 168 -4.28 5.57 11.86
C TYR A 168 -2.95 5.67 12.62
N VAL A 169 -2.93 5.38 13.92
CA VAL A 169 -1.72 5.40 14.75
C VAL A 169 -0.74 4.33 14.25
N TRP A 170 -1.24 3.11 14.01
CA TRP A 170 -0.43 2.05 13.43
C TRP A 170 0.19 2.44 12.08
N LEU A 171 -0.59 3.03 11.17
CA LEU A 171 -0.11 3.48 9.87
C LEU A 171 0.97 4.57 10.01
N GLN A 172 0.79 5.50 10.93
CA GLN A 172 1.77 6.53 11.23
C GLN A 172 3.09 5.94 11.71
N ASP A 173 3.03 5.00 12.62
CA ASP A 173 4.22 4.32 13.15
C ASP A 173 4.88 3.48 12.06
N ASP A 174 4.11 2.68 11.33
CA ASP A 174 4.61 1.81 10.27
C ASP A 174 5.35 2.62 9.18
N LEU A 175 4.76 3.68 8.66
CA LEU A 175 5.39 4.55 7.66
C LEU A 175 6.57 5.39 8.22
N THR A 176 6.60 5.64 9.53
CA THR A 176 7.70 6.37 10.16
C THR A 176 8.92 5.48 10.36
N PHE A 177 8.73 4.23 10.76
CA PHE A 177 9.83 3.30 11.06
C PHE A 177 10.30 2.50 9.84
N ASN A 178 9.42 2.27 8.86
CA ASN A 178 9.77 1.62 7.60
C ASN A 178 9.89 2.68 6.51
N ARG A 179 11.11 3.14 6.23
CA ARG A 179 11.40 4.17 5.21
C ARG A 179 12.22 3.62 4.06
N PRO A 180 11.66 2.77 3.21
CA PRO A 180 12.30 2.39 1.96
C PRO A 180 12.28 3.57 0.98
N ALA A 181 12.92 3.39 -0.18
CA ALA A 181 12.89 4.42 -1.22
C ALA A 181 11.52 4.57 -1.88
N CYS A 182 10.62 3.57 -1.73
CA CYS A 182 9.32 3.54 -2.40
C CYS A 182 8.27 2.85 -1.54
N THR A 183 7.04 3.39 -1.55
CA THR A 183 5.91 2.83 -0.80
C THR A 183 4.65 2.75 -1.65
N VAL A 184 3.99 1.59 -1.65
CA VAL A 184 2.65 1.40 -2.22
C VAL A 184 1.66 1.00 -1.12
N VAL A 185 0.50 1.63 -1.12
CA VAL A 185 -0.60 1.35 -0.21
C VAL A 185 -1.82 0.90 -1.00
N TYR A 186 -2.54 -0.13 -0.55
CA TYR A 186 -3.80 -0.50 -1.17
C TYR A 186 -4.89 -0.74 -0.13
N PHE A 187 -6.12 -0.34 -0.48
CA PHE A 187 -7.34 -0.50 0.31
C PHE A 187 -8.57 -0.25 -0.57
N HIS A 188 -9.75 -0.66 -0.11
CA HIS A 188 -10.92 -0.73 -0.95
C HIS A 188 -11.49 0.63 -1.38
N HIS A 189 -11.94 1.47 -0.45
CA HIS A 189 -12.68 2.70 -0.77
C HIS A 189 -11.75 3.83 -1.25
N PRO A 190 -11.98 4.42 -2.43
CA PRO A 190 -11.13 5.47 -2.97
C PRO A 190 -11.40 6.84 -2.35
N ARG A 191 -10.34 7.67 -2.24
CA ARG A 191 -10.52 9.09 -1.94
C ARG A 191 -10.95 9.90 -3.15
N PHE A 192 -10.35 9.65 -4.29
CA PHE A 192 -10.68 10.29 -5.57
C PHE A 192 -11.18 9.24 -6.54
N THR A 193 -12.28 9.56 -7.25
CA THR A 193 -12.87 8.70 -8.27
C THR A 193 -13.74 9.51 -9.19
N SER A 194 -13.85 9.11 -10.45
CA SER A 194 -14.87 9.57 -11.41
C SER A 194 -16.08 8.64 -11.47
N GLY A 195 -16.06 7.56 -10.67
CA GLY A 195 -17.13 6.59 -10.57
C GLY A 195 -18.29 7.07 -9.68
N PRO A 196 -19.33 6.23 -9.52
CA PRO A 196 -20.57 6.63 -8.85
C PRO A 196 -20.45 6.82 -7.34
N SER A 197 -19.44 6.27 -6.67
CA SER A 197 -19.25 6.44 -5.22
C SER A 197 -18.88 7.86 -4.80
N ASN A 198 -18.49 8.71 -5.75
CA ASN A 198 -18.04 10.09 -5.55
C ASN A 198 -16.80 10.27 -4.64
N GLY A 199 -16.27 9.23 -4.05
CA GLY A 199 -15.07 9.26 -3.19
C GLY A 199 -15.21 10.17 -1.97
N GLY A 200 -14.13 10.84 -1.58
CA GLY A 200 -14.13 11.83 -0.49
C GLY A 200 -13.74 11.27 0.88
N PHE A 201 -13.51 9.98 0.97
CA PHE A 201 -13.12 9.31 2.22
C PHE A 201 -11.65 9.54 2.59
N PHE A 202 -11.30 9.33 3.85
CA PHE A 202 -9.92 9.20 4.35
C PHE A 202 -8.99 10.39 4.12
N ARG A 203 -9.52 11.62 4.23
CA ARG A 203 -8.70 12.83 4.06
C ARG A 203 -7.47 12.83 4.98
N ASP A 204 -7.66 12.52 6.26
CA ASP A 204 -6.59 12.57 7.26
C ASP A 204 -5.52 11.51 6.98
N ALA A 205 -5.94 10.29 6.59
CA ALA A 205 -5.01 9.23 6.19
C ALA A 205 -4.25 9.59 4.90
N TRP A 206 -4.90 10.22 3.93
CA TRP A 206 -4.23 10.71 2.73
C TRP A 206 -3.20 11.80 3.03
N GLN A 207 -3.55 12.72 3.95
CA GLN A 207 -2.61 13.75 4.41
C GLN A 207 -1.39 13.12 5.10
N LEU A 208 -1.61 12.11 5.93
CA LEU A 208 -0.55 11.36 6.59
C LEU A 208 0.35 10.66 5.56
N MET A 209 -0.24 9.87 4.65
CA MET A 209 0.47 9.14 3.61
C MET A 209 1.27 10.09 2.71
N TYR A 210 0.68 11.21 2.31
CA TYR A 210 1.38 12.24 1.53
C TYR A 210 2.58 12.83 2.28
N SER A 211 2.41 13.16 3.56
CA SER A 211 3.48 13.76 4.38
C SER A 211 4.62 12.79 4.69
N LEU A 212 4.36 11.49 4.62
CA LEU A 212 5.34 10.43 4.87
C LEU A 212 5.88 9.77 3.59
N GLY A 213 5.58 10.36 2.41
CA GLY A 213 6.21 9.98 1.15
C GLY A 213 5.68 8.68 0.55
N VAL A 214 4.37 8.41 0.65
CA VAL A 214 3.74 7.32 -0.10
C VAL A 214 3.66 7.69 -1.58
N ASP A 215 4.14 6.81 -2.46
CA ASP A 215 4.22 7.05 -3.89
C ASP A 215 2.96 6.64 -4.64
N VAL A 216 2.38 5.49 -4.29
CA VAL A 216 1.26 4.88 -5.00
C VAL A 216 0.15 4.46 -4.06
N ILE A 217 -1.11 4.74 -4.44
CA ILE A 217 -2.30 4.19 -3.80
C ILE A 217 -3.11 3.41 -4.83
N ILE A 218 -3.59 2.20 -4.44
CA ILE A 218 -4.47 1.36 -5.25
C ILE A 218 -5.79 1.16 -4.51
N ASN A 219 -6.90 1.37 -5.20
CA ASN A 219 -8.25 1.20 -4.66
C ASN A 219 -9.13 0.35 -5.58
N GLY A 220 -10.29 -0.09 -5.05
CA GLY A 220 -11.41 -0.67 -5.77
C GLY A 220 -12.68 0.15 -5.60
N HIS A 221 -13.80 -0.54 -5.30
CA HIS A 221 -15.12 -0.02 -4.97
C HIS A 221 -15.89 0.60 -6.15
N ASP A 222 -15.25 1.38 -6.98
CA ASP A 222 -15.82 1.78 -8.26
C ASP A 222 -15.38 0.80 -9.36
N HIS A 223 -16.35 0.09 -9.95
CA HIS A 223 -16.09 -1.03 -10.83
C HIS A 223 -15.64 -0.58 -12.21
N GLY A 224 -14.35 -0.35 -12.36
CA GLY A 224 -13.67 0.04 -13.58
C GLY A 224 -12.21 0.37 -13.31
N TYR A 225 -11.48 0.72 -14.34
CA TYR A 225 -10.12 1.21 -14.24
C TYR A 225 -10.07 2.72 -14.34
N GLU A 226 -9.36 3.35 -13.41
CA GLU A 226 -9.05 4.77 -13.49
C GLU A 226 -7.65 5.04 -12.94
N ARG A 227 -6.87 5.86 -13.66
CA ARG A 227 -5.57 6.34 -13.18
C ARG A 227 -5.59 7.86 -13.07
N PHE A 228 -5.22 8.32 -11.89
CA PHE A 228 -4.93 9.74 -11.62
C PHE A 228 -3.45 10.05 -11.80
N GLY A 229 -3.14 11.28 -12.20
CA GLY A 229 -1.78 11.82 -12.08
C GLY A 229 -1.39 11.98 -10.61
N PRO A 230 -0.07 12.12 -10.30
CA PRO A 230 0.37 12.40 -8.95
C PRO A 230 -0.31 13.66 -8.40
N GLN A 231 -0.83 13.60 -7.17
CA GLN A 231 -1.67 14.65 -6.60
C GLN A 231 -1.54 14.80 -5.09
N THR A 232 -1.86 16.00 -4.61
CA THR A 232 -1.94 16.33 -3.19
C THR A 232 -3.19 15.72 -2.52
N PRO A 233 -3.32 15.77 -1.19
CA PRO A 233 -4.53 15.36 -0.49
C PRO A 233 -5.80 16.14 -0.89
N GLU A 234 -5.66 17.31 -1.52
CA GLU A 234 -6.76 18.11 -2.06
C GLU A 234 -7.10 17.76 -3.52
N GLY A 235 -6.36 16.83 -4.15
CA GLY A 235 -6.55 16.44 -5.54
C GLY A 235 -5.93 17.42 -6.56
N VAL A 236 -4.98 18.22 -6.11
CA VAL A 236 -4.22 19.12 -6.99
C VAL A 236 -3.02 18.38 -7.55
N ALA A 237 -2.81 18.45 -8.86
CA ALA A 237 -1.65 17.83 -9.51
C ALA A 237 -0.34 18.32 -8.90
N SER A 238 0.55 17.41 -8.57
CA SER A 238 1.85 17.70 -7.96
C SER A 238 2.88 16.65 -8.36
N PRO A 239 4.09 17.04 -8.80
CA PRO A 239 5.12 16.07 -9.20
C PRO A 239 5.63 15.19 -8.04
N THR A 240 5.43 15.63 -6.79
CA THR A 240 5.74 14.88 -5.57
C THR A 240 4.45 14.39 -4.89
N GLY A 241 3.39 14.23 -5.66
CA GLY A 241 2.09 13.77 -5.18
C GLY A 241 1.96 12.24 -5.23
N ILE A 242 0.91 11.74 -4.62
CA ILE A 242 0.58 10.33 -4.65
C ILE A 242 -0.13 10.00 -5.97
N ARG A 243 0.36 9.00 -6.72
CA ARG A 243 -0.36 8.43 -7.87
C ARG A 243 -1.43 7.47 -7.38
N GLN A 244 -2.66 7.63 -7.87
CA GLN A 244 -3.76 6.74 -7.50
C GLN A 244 -4.23 5.93 -8.71
N PHE A 245 -4.49 4.63 -8.46
CA PHE A 245 -5.16 3.71 -9.37
C PHE A 245 -6.45 3.22 -8.74
N ILE A 246 -7.55 3.21 -9.49
CA ILE A 246 -8.75 2.44 -9.18
C ILE A 246 -8.72 1.22 -10.09
N VAL A 247 -8.92 0.04 -9.53
CA VAL A 247 -8.79 -1.23 -10.23
C VAL A 247 -9.95 -2.16 -9.84
N GLY A 248 -11.17 -1.61 -9.82
CA GLY A 248 -12.41 -2.36 -9.58
C GLY A 248 -12.80 -3.23 -10.77
N THR A 249 -11.83 -3.94 -11.33
CA THR A 249 -11.92 -4.61 -12.62
C THR A 249 -11.82 -6.14 -12.53
N GLY A 250 -11.85 -6.69 -11.31
CA GLY A 250 -11.60 -8.10 -11.06
C GLY A 250 -12.67 -9.05 -11.57
N GLY A 251 -13.93 -8.60 -11.69
CA GLY A 251 -15.00 -9.43 -12.24
C GLY A 251 -16.42 -9.08 -11.81
N ALA A 252 -16.62 -8.10 -10.92
CA ALA A 252 -17.93 -7.55 -10.61
C ALA A 252 -18.46 -6.68 -11.76
N SER A 253 -19.79 -6.46 -11.81
CA SER A 253 -20.45 -5.72 -12.87
C SER A 253 -19.91 -4.31 -13.03
N LEU A 254 -19.40 -3.96 -14.20
CA LEU A 254 -18.69 -2.71 -14.46
C LEU A 254 -19.62 -1.48 -14.40
N TYR A 255 -19.05 -0.34 -13.99
CA TYR A 255 -19.72 0.96 -13.94
C TYR A 255 -19.26 1.86 -15.09
N ALA A 256 -20.08 2.86 -15.38
CA ALA A 256 -19.68 3.99 -16.23
C ALA A 256 -18.97 5.04 -15.37
N PHE A 257 -17.86 5.56 -15.87
CA PHE A 257 -17.09 6.62 -15.22
C PHE A 257 -17.40 7.97 -15.84
N GLY A 258 -17.57 8.98 -14.99
CA GLY A 258 -17.65 10.37 -15.39
C GLY A 258 -16.26 10.96 -15.72
N ALA A 259 -16.08 12.22 -15.34
CA ALA A 259 -14.79 12.91 -15.45
C ALA A 259 -14.51 13.68 -14.16
N ARG A 260 -13.27 13.58 -13.68
CA ARG A 260 -12.79 14.34 -12.52
C ARG A 260 -11.45 15.00 -12.85
N ALA A 261 -11.16 16.10 -12.16
CA ALA A 261 -9.86 16.75 -12.26
C ALA A 261 -8.72 15.75 -11.95
N ASN A 262 -7.64 15.84 -12.70
CA ASN A 262 -6.44 15.00 -12.60
C ASN A 262 -6.63 13.51 -12.97
N SER A 263 -7.83 13.07 -13.35
CA SER A 263 -8.06 11.75 -13.93
C SER A 263 -7.51 11.71 -15.35
N GLN A 264 -6.56 10.82 -15.61
CA GLN A 264 -5.81 10.75 -16.88
C GLN A 264 -6.31 9.66 -17.81
N VAL A 265 -6.62 8.49 -17.27
CA VAL A 265 -7.04 7.31 -18.04
C VAL A 265 -8.23 6.64 -17.36
N ARG A 266 -9.21 6.18 -18.14
CA ARG A 266 -10.38 5.43 -17.68
C ARG A 266 -10.76 4.36 -18.69
N HIS A 267 -11.05 3.14 -18.17
CA HIS A 267 -11.56 2.03 -18.96
C HIS A 267 -12.65 1.30 -18.18
N SER A 268 -13.79 1.06 -18.83
CA SER A 268 -14.85 0.19 -18.31
C SER A 268 -14.68 -1.20 -18.95
N THR A 269 -13.69 -1.94 -18.45
CA THR A 269 -13.38 -3.30 -18.91
C THR A 269 -12.74 -4.11 -17.76
N TYR A 270 -12.83 -5.43 -17.84
CA TYR A 270 -12.18 -6.33 -16.90
C TYR A 270 -10.69 -6.43 -17.17
N GLY A 271 -9.90 -6.51 -16.12
CA GLY A 271 -8.44 -6.58 -16.24
C GLY A 271 -7.74 -6.59 -14.90
N VAL A 272 -6.42 -6.62 -14.94
CA VAL A 272 -5.54 -6.54 -13.77
C VAL A 272 -4.51 -5.43 -13.95
N LEU A 273 -4.18 -4.76 -12.86
CA LEU A 273 -3.03 -3.86 -12.79
C LEU A 273 -1.80 -4.65 -12.38
N LYS A 274 -0.75 -4.57 -13.15
CA LYS A 274 0.58 -5.09 -12.83
C LYS A 274 1.53 -3.93 -12.59
N LEU A 275 2.16 -3.89 -11.42
CA LEU A 275 3.28 -3.01 -11.11
C LEU A 275 4.58 -3.83 -11.16
N THR A 276 5.54 -3.35 -11.95
CA THR A 276 6.92 -3.86 -11.94
C THR A 276 7.76 -2.89 -11.10
N LEU A 277 8.09 -3.33 -9.89
CA LEU A 277 8.71 -2.54 -8.84
C LEU A 277 10.24 -2.70 -8.90
N ARG A 278 10.97 -1.61 -9.05
CA ARG A 278 12.44 -1.57 -9.04
C ARG A 278 12.95 -0.76 -7.83
N ASN A 279 14.24 -0.53 -7.74
CA ASN A 279 14.85 0.09 -6.56
C ASN A 279 14.29 1.49 -6.22
N ARG A 280 13.99 2.31 -7.24
CA ARG A 280 13.53 3.70 -7.08
C ARG A 280 12.53 4.14 -8.15
N ASP A 281 11.99 3.21 -8.90
CA ASP A 281 11.04 3.47 -9.98
C ASP A 281 10.13 2.26 -10.18
N TYR A 282 9.06 2.45 -10.92
CA TYR A 282 8.09 1.40 -11.23
C TYR A 282 7.45 1.63 -12.59
N ASP A 283 7.09 0.52 -13.26
CA ASP A 283 6.20 0.54 -14.42
C ASP A 283 4.83 0.05 -13.99
N TRP A 284 3.80 0.49 -14.70
CA TRP A 284 2.48 -0.12 -14.62
C TRP A 284 2.00 -0.58 -15.98
N ASP A 285 1.28 -1.70 -15.96
CA ASP A 285 0.54 -2.25 -17.09
C ASP A 285 -0.88 -2.52 -16.63
N PHE A 286 -1.89 -1.87 -17.20
CA PHE A 286 -3.27 -2.32 -17.06
C PHE A 286 -3.57 -3.29 -18.21
N ILE A 287 -3.78 -4.56 -17.89
CA ILE A 287 -3.91 -5.66 -18.85
C ILE A 287 -5.37 -6.08 -18.91
N GLU A 288 -6.00 -5.87 -20.06
CA GLU A 288 -7.39 -6.26 -20.32
C GLU A 288 -7.55 -7.77 -20.40
N ALA A 289 -8.61 -8.31 -19.74
CA ALA A 289 -8.78 -9.75 -19.58
C ALA A 289 -9.21 -10.49 -20.85
N THR A 290 -9.94 -9.81 -21.74
CA THR A 290 -10.51 -10.47 -22.95
C THR A 290 -9.45 -10.73 -24.02
N THR A 291 -8.55 -9.75 -24.21
CA THR A 291 -7.57 -9.78 -25.32
C THR A 291 -6.14 -9.93 -24.85
N GLY A 292 -5.85 -9.74 -23.56
CA GLY A 292 -4.50 -9.66 -23.03
C GLY A 292 -3.74 -8.38 -23.41
N ARG A 293 -4.43 -7.39 -24.00
CA ARG A 293 -3.79 -6.13 -24.42
C ARG A 293 -3.53 -5.24 -23.22
N ILE A 294 -2.40 -4.55 -23.25
CA ILE A 294 -2.10 -3.46 -22.31
C ILE A 294 -2.83 -2.20 -22.81
N LEU A 295 -3.74 -1.69 -21.99
CA LEU A 295 -4.56 -0.50 -22.32
C LEU A 295 -4.02 0.78 -21.69
N ASP A 296 -3.24 0.66 -20.62
CA ASP A 296 -2.54 1.79 -19.99
C ASP A 296 -1.16 1.30 -19.53
N HIS A 297 -0.11 2.02 -19.90
CA HIS A 297 1.27 1.69 -19.58
C HIS A 297 2.09 2.97 -19.49
N ASP A 298 2.94 3.05 -18.50
CA ASP A 298 3.99 4.06 -18.41
C ASP A 298 4.95 3.69 -17.26
N THR A 299 5.87 4.59 -16.93
CA THR A 299 6.85 4.46 -15.85
C THR A 299 6.86 5.73 -15.00
N ASP A 300 7.17 5.60 -13.72
CA ASP A 300 7.39 6.74 -12.84
C ASP A 300 8.46 6.41 -11.79
N ARG A 301 8.95 7.45 -11.12
CA ARG A 301 9.93 7.34 -10.04
C ARG A 301 9.27 7.59 -8.70
N CYS A 302 9.83 6.94 -7.68
CA CYS A 302 9.52 7.25 -6.29
C CYS A 302 10.12 8.62 -5.90
N HIS A 303 9.49 9.32 -5.00
CA HIS A 303 9.86 10.67 -4.58
C HIS A 303 10.31 10.76 -3.10
#